data_7c71fc2759bfebcbde0fe5a82c648ed3
#
_entry.id   7c71fc2759bfebcbde0fe5a82c648ed3
#
_cell.length_a   1.000
_cell.length_b   1.000
_cell.length_c   1.000
_cell.angle_alpha   90.00
_cell.angle_beta   90.00
_cell.angle_gamma   90.00
#
_symmetry.space_group_name_H-M   'P 1'
#
loop_
_entity.id
_entity.type
_entity.pdbx_description
1 polymer ?
#
loop_
_entity_poly.entity_id
_entity_poly.type
_entity_poly.pdbx_seq_one_letter_code
_entity_poly.pdbx_strand_id
1 'polypeptide(L)' 'MNNQARDQQLLQIATDHLLIETLETRNSDRLDFHDVSVWAVKAALQAAFDAGQQSNLTNNNQETT' A
#
# COMPACT_ATOMS: atom_id res chain seq x y z
N MET A 1 17.18 3.97 -4.40
CA MET A 1 16.35 3.82 -3.88
C MET A 1 15.77 2.64 -3.74
N ASN A 2 15.47 2.28 -2.84
CA ASN A 2 15.02 1.06 -2.57
C ASN A 2 13.56 1.04 -2.51
N ASN A 3 12.95 0.40 -3.43
CA ASN A 3 11.52 0.30 -3.47
C ASN A 3 10.98 -0.87 -2.68
N GLN A 4 11.87 -1.70 -2.18
CA GLN A 4 11.44 -2.89 -1.49
C GLN A 4 10.72 -2.58 -0.19
N ALA A 5 11.21 -1.62 0.56
CA ALA A 5 10.55 -1.24 1.80
C ALA A 5 9.16 -0.66 1.52
N ARG A 6 9.05 0.14 0.46
CA ARG A 6 7.77 0.71 0.10
C ARG A 6 6.80 -0.39 -0.34
N ASP A 7 7.30 -1.32 -1.14
CA ASP A 7 6.45 -2.39 -1.67
C ASP A 7 5.96 -3.30 -0.55
N GLN A 8 6.80 -3.57 0.42
CA GLN A 8 6.40 -4.36 1.57
C GLN A 8 5.34 -3.65 2.39
N GLN A 9 5.47 -2.35 2.53
CA GLN A 9 4.49 -1.58 3.25
C GLN A 9 3.16 -1.54 2.52
N LEU A 10 3.18 -1.40 1.21
CA LEU A 10 1.96 -1.41 0.42
C LEU A 10 1.27 -2.77 0.51
N LEU A 11 2.04 -3.83 0.49
CA LEU A 11 1.48 -5.17 0.61
C LEU A 11 0.85 -5.36 1.99
N GLN A 12 1.51 -4.87 3.02
CA GLN A 12 0.98 -4.98 4.37
C GLN A 12 -0.38 -4.28 4.46
N ILE A 13 -0.48 -3.11 3.86
CA ILE A 13 -1.73 -2.36 3.86
C ILE A 13 -2.79 -3.11 3.08
N ALA A 14 -2.44 -3.66 1.94
CA ALA A 14 -3.39 -4.41 1.13
C ALA A 14 -3.88 -5.64 1.88
N THR A 15 -2.98 -6.33 2.56
CA THR A 15 -3.36 -7.51 3.32
C THR A 15 -4.29 -7.15 4.48
N ASP A 16 -3.95 -6.08 5.19
CA ASP A 16 -4.72 -5.70 6.37
C ASP A 16 -6.10 -5.14 6.03
N HIS A 17 -6.19 -4.38 4.97
CA HIS A 17 -7.44 -3.68 4.66
C HIS A 17 -8.25 -4.36 3.56
N LEU A 18 -7.59 -5.01 2.62
CA LEU A 18 -8.28 -5.58 1.47
C LEU A 18 -8.24 -7.09 1.44
N LEU A 19 -7.52 -7.70 2.35
CA LEU A 19 -7.38 -9.15 2.46
C LEU A 19 -6.77 -9.76 1.20
N ILE A 20 -5.91 -9.00 0.56
CA ILE A 20 -5.22 -9.46 -0.63
C ILE A 20 -3.87 -10.01 -0.20
N GLU A 21 -3.51 -11.19 -0.67
CA GLU A 21 -2.30 -11.83 -0.21
C GLU A 21 -1.05 -11.41 -0.99
N THR A 22 -1.20 -10.84 -2.15
CA THR A 22 -0.04 -10.35 -2.88
C THR A 22 -0.49 -9.27 -3.85
N LEU A 23 0.41 -8.35 -4.16
CA LEU A 23 0.12 -7.32 -5.14
C LEU A 23 0.77 -7.63 -6.47
N GLU A 24 1.27 -8.86 -6.62
CA GLU A 24 1.87 -9.26 -7.88
C GLU A 24 0.84 -9.87 -8.80
N THR A 25 0.94 -9.52 -10.07
CA THR A 25 0.04 -10.05 -11.07
C THR A 25 0.39 -11.52 -11.32
N ARG A 26 -0.61 -12.37 -11.26
CA ARG A 26 -0.39 -13.79 -11.45
C ARG A 26 -1.01 -14.31 -12.75
N ASN A 27 -1.55 -13.40 -13.55
CA ASN A 27 -2.11 -13.74 -14.87
C ASN A 27 -3.25 -14.75 -14.78
N SER A 28 -4.06 -14.60 -13.75
CA SER A 28 -5.20 -15.48 -13.56
C SER A 28 -6.33 -14.64 -12.98
N ASP A 29 -7.48 -14.67 -13.63
CA ASP A 29 -8.60 -13.88 -13.16
C ASP A 29 -8.96 -14.25 -11.75
N ARG A 30 -8.90 -15.52 -11.43
CA ARG A 30 -9.27 -15.98 -10.11
C ARG A 30 -8.33 -15.42 -9.03
N LEU A 31 -7.08 -15.21 -9.39
CA LEU A 31 -6.09 -14.75 -8.42
C LEU A 31 -5.88 -13.26 -8.43
N ASP A 32 -6.17 -12.63 -9.56
CA ASP A 32 -5.87 -11.20 -9.71
C ASP A 32 -7.06 -10.28 -9.49
N PHE A 33 -8.27 -10.83 -9.46
CA PHE A 33 -9.46 -10.03 -9.25
C PHE A 33 -10.07 -10.34 -7.89
N HIS A 34 -10.41 -9.31 -7.15
CA HIS A 34 -10.91 -9.46 -5.79
C HIS A 34 -12.10 -8.56 -5.57
N ASP A 35 -13.09 -9.06 -4.85
CA ASP A 35 -14.22 -8.23 -4.46
C ASP A 35 -13.81 -7.46 -3.21
N VAL A 36 -13.82 -6.15 -3.30
CA VAL A 36 -13.49 -5.33 -2.16
C VAL A 36 -14.51 -4.23 -2.01
N SER A 37 -14.75 -3.79 -0.80
CA SER A 37 -15.70 -2.72 -0.56
C SER A 37 -15.02 -1.38 -0.78
N VAL A 38 -15.81 -0.37 -1.15
CA VAL A 38 -15.23 0.95 -1.36
C VAL A 38 -14.67 1.54 -0.07
N TRP A 39 -15.27 1.22 1.07
CA TRP A 39 -14.74 1.75 2.33
C TRP A 39 -13.42 1.08 2.68
N ALA A 40 -13.23 -0.18 2.32
CA ALA A 40 -11.94 -0.83 2.55
C ALA A 40 -10.87 -0.24 1.63
N VAL A 41 -11.24 0.06 0.40
CA VAL A 41 -10.32 0.71 -0.53
C VAL A 41 -9.92 2.07 0.01
N LYS A 42 -10.90 2.84 0.51
CA LYS A 42 -10.60 4.15 1.05
C LYS A 42 -9.67 4.04 2.25
N ALA A 43 -9.94 3.07 3.13
CA ALA A 43 -9.09 2.89 4.30
C ALA A 43 -7.66 2.52 3.90
N ALA A 44 -7.52 1.67 2.89
CA ALA A 44 -6.21 1.28 2.43
C ALA A 44 -5.46 2.46 1.83
N LEU A 45 -6.16 3.27 1.04
CA LEU A 45 -5.53 4.43 0.42
C LEU A 45 -5.12 5.45 1.48
N GLN A 46 -5.95 5.62 2.49
CA GLN A 46 -5.63 6.52 3.56
C GLN A 46 -4.41 6.04 4.34
N ALA A 47 -4.36 4.75 4.60
CA ALA A 47 -3.22 4.18 5.29
C ALA A 47 -1.94 4.36 4.48
N ALA A 48 -2.04 4.21 3.16
CA ALA A 48 -0.89 4.39 2.29
C ALA A 48 -0.42 5.84 2.30
N PHE A 49 -1.38 6.76 2.26
CA PHE A 49 -1.05 8.18 2.29
C PHE A 49 -0.35 8.54 3.59
N ASP A 50 -0.88 8.05 4.71
CA ASP A 50 -0.31 8.33 6.01
C ASP A 50 1.09 7.73 6.14
N ALA A 51 1.27 6.53 5.64
CA ALA A 51 2.57 5.89 5.68
C ALA A 51 3.59 6.67 4.85
N GLY A 52 3.15 7.17 3.71
CA GLY A 52 4.01 7.96 2.85
C GLY A 52 4.41 9.27 3.51
N GLN A 53 3.46 9.89 4.22
CA GLN A 53 3.74 11.11 4.93
C GLN A 53 4.72 10.90 6.05
N GLN A 54 4.56 9.82 6.77
CA GLN A 54 5.46 9.49 7.85
C GLN A 54 6.88 9.30 7.33
N SER A 55 7.00 8.61 6.23
CA SER A 55 8.27 8.38 5.62
C SER A 55 8.92 9.67 5.20
N ASN A 56 8.14 10.56 4.63
CA ASN A 56 8.62 11.84 4.24
C ASN A 56 9.07 12.65 5.40
N LEU A 57 8.32 12.67 6.47
CA LEU A 57 8.70 13.42 7.65
C LEU A 57 10.01 12.93 8.22
N THR A 58 10.22 11.63 8.19
CA THR A 58 11.41 11.05 8.68
C THR A 58 12.59 11.44 7.85
N ASN A 59 12.40 11.49 6.56
CA ASN A 59 13.46 11.80 5.77
C ASN A 59 13.66 13.17 5.63
N ASN A 60 12.75 13.98 5.78
CA ASN A 60 12.79 15.13 5.48
C ASN A 60 13.34 15.99 6.10
N ASN A 61 13.59 15.91 6.60
CA ASN A 61 14.16 16.70 7.20
C ASN A 61 14.53 17.59 6.31
N GLN A 62 14.38 17.53 5.38
CA GLN A 62 14.76 18.20 4.54
C GLN A 62 14.09 18.78 3.79
N GLU A 63 13.54 18.77 3.52
CA GLU A 63 13.02 19.21 2.90
C GLU A 63 12.37 19.90 2.86
N THR A 64 12.34 20.12 2.97
CA THR A 64 11.76 20.65 3.07
C THR A 64 11.25 21.21 2.58
N THR A 65 11.16 21.22 2.24
CA THR A 65 10.74 21.59 1.93
C THR A 65 10.31 21.76 1.74
#